data_47b2f7a72f2e291600c5ee2ab3565f2a
#
_entry.id   47b2f7a72f2e291600c5ee2ab3565f2a
#
_cell.length_a   1.000
_cell.length_b   1.000
_cell.length_c   1.000
_cell.angle_alpha   90.00
_cell.angle_beta   90.00
_cell.angle_gamma   90.00
#
_symmetry.space_group_name_H-M   'P 1'
#
loop_
_entity.id
_entity.type
_entity.pdbx_description
1 polymer ?
#
loop_
_entity_poly.entity_id
_entity_poly.type
_entity_poly.pdbx_seq_one_letter_code
_entity_poly.pdbx_strand_id
1 'polypeptide(L)'
;MLLKLGSQGEDVKQLQEKLGLENDGSFGPITEAKVKEWQAAHQLAANGIIDDDDWTKLFNTSGFNLVKLKGHIPDSVIEQIPDTAKKFNITNVLRLSHFLAQCAHESGNFSVVKENLNYSSDGLKKIFGKYFPGRLNESYAHNPEKIANHVYGGRMGNGNEASGDGYKYCGRGYIQLTGKDN
;
A
#
# COMPACT_ATOMS: atom_id res chain seq x y z
N MET A 1 19.66 8.45 -2.52
CA MET A 1 19.55 9.87 -2.12
C MET A 1 20.84 10.32 -1.51
N LEU A 2 21.26 11.57 -1.69
CA LEU A 2 22.44 12.13 -1.03
C LEU A 2 22.18 13.62 -0.78
N LEU A 3 21.96 14.01 0.48
CA LEU A 3 21.78 15.40 0.88
C LEU A 3 22.97 15.86 1.71
N LYS A 4 23.53 17.02 1.36
CA LYS A 4 24.71 17.62 2.01
C LYS A 4 24.67 19.14 1.86
N LEU A 5 25.62 19.81 2.47
CA LEU A 5 25.80 21.25 2.33
C LEU A 5 25.68 21.68 0.85
N GLY A 6 24.79 22.64 0.57
CA GLY A 6 24.47 23.13 -0.77
C GLY A 6 23.34 22.39 -1.49
N SER A 7 22.82 21.27 -0.97
CA SER A 7 21.61 20.62 -1.52
C SER A 7 20.39 21.51 -1.32
N GLN A 8 19.42 21.44 -2.28
CA GLN A 8 18.20 22.22 -2.23
C GLN A 8 17.01 21.38 -2.71
N GLY A 9 15.81 21.77 -2.31
CA GLY A 9 14.56 21.20 -2.80
C GLY A 9 13.69 20.57 -1.72
N GLU A 10 12.70 19.80 -2.15
CA GLU A 10 11.65 19.25 -1.29
C GLU A 10 12.19 18.23 -0.28
N ASP A 11 13.15 17.39 -0.68
CA ASP A 11 13.78 16.44 0.23
C ASP A 11 14.52 17.14 1.38
N VAL A 12 15.11 18.33 1.13
CA VAL A 12 15.75 19.15 2.18
C VAL A 12 14.71 19.73 3.13
N LYS A 13 13.55 20.18 2.63
CA LYS A 13 12.46 20.65 3.50
C LYS A 13 11.95 19.57 4.43
N GLN A 14 11.73 18.36 3.90
CA GLN A 14 11.31 17.21 4.71
C GLN A 14 12.35 16.87 5.78
N LEU A 15 13.63 16.89 5.43
CA LEU A 15 14.72 16.69 6.36
C LEU A 15 14.70 17.74 7.49
N GLN A 16 14.60 19.01 7.13
CA GLN A 16 14.57 20.12 8.08
C GLN A 16 13.37 20.03 9.03
N GLU A 17 12.18 19.77 8.50
CA GLU A 17 10.97 19.55 9.30
C GLU A 17 11.17 18.41 10.30
N LYS A 18 11.70 17.28 9.84
CA LYS A 18 11.97 16.11 10.68
C LYS A 18 13.00 16.38 11.78
N LEU A 19 13.97 17.24 11.51
CA LEU A 19 15.00 17.67 12.48
C LEU A 19 14.54 18.84 13.35
N GLY A 20 13.31 19.35 13.17
CA GLY A 20 12.76 20.48 13.93
C GLY A 20 13.39 21.84 13.56
N LEU A 21 13.81 21.98 12.30
CA LEU A 21 14.35 23.23 11.76
C LEU A 21 13.30 23.96 10.92
N GLU A 22 13.55 25.25 10.64
CA GLU A 22 12.82 25.97 9.59
C GLU A 22 13.03 25.28 8.24
N ASN A 23 11.96 24.97 7.52
CA ASN A 23 11.98 24.18 6.28
C ASN A 23 12.10 25.07 5.03
N ASP A 24 13.18 25.86 4.96
CA ASP A 24 13.45 26.77 3.84
C ASP A 24 13.86 26.02 2.55
N GLY A 25 14.14 24.71 2.65
CA GLY A 25 14.54 23.87 1.53
C GLY A 25 15.99 24.07 1.09
N SER A 26 16.82 24.71 1.92
CA SER A 26 18.24 24.94 1.64
C SER A 26 19.11 24.26 2.70
N PHE A 27 19.92 23.28 2.29
CA PHE A 27 20.83 22.59 3.20
C PHE A 27 22.04 23.48 3.51
N GLY A 28 21.84 24.40 4.45
CA GLY A 28 22.86 25.30 4.94
C GLY A 28 23.70 24.75 6.10
N PRO A 29 24.62 25.55 6.68
CA PRO A 29 25.45 25.17 7.81
C PRO A 29 24.62 24.77 9.05
N ILE A 30 23.45 25.38 9.27
CA ILE A 30 22.55 25.06 10.38
C ILE A 30 21.98 23.64 10.20
N THR A 31 21.54 23.32 9.00
CA THR A 31 21.04 21.98 8.65
C THR A 31 22.17 20.94 8.81
N GLU A 32 23.37 21.24 8.31
CA GLU A 32 24.53 20.34 8.46
C GLU A 32 24.87 20.07 9.92
N ALA A 33 24.93 21.12 10.75
CA ALA A 33 25.21 20.98 12.18
C ALA A 33 24.16 20.09 12.87
N LYS A 34 22.88 20.27 12.53
CA LYS A 34 21.77 19.47 13.10
C LYS A 34 21.81 18.02 12.63
N VAL A 35 22.20 17.78 11.38
CA VAL A 35 22.44 16.42 10.87
C VAL A 35 23.57 15.73 11.64
N LYS A 36 24.70 16.40 11.86
CA LYS A 36 25.81 15.85 12.65
C LYS A 36 25.41 15.53 14.10
N GLU A 37 24.63 16.39 14.73
CA GLU A 37 24.08 16.16 16.06
C GLU A 37 23.20 14.91 16.09
N TRP A 38 22.27 14.79 15.12
CA TRP A 38 21.40 13.63 14.99
C TRP A 38 22.17 12.34 14.73
N GLN A 39 23.16 12.37 13.82
CA GLN A 39 24.01 11.22 13.51
C GLN A 39 24.77 10.75 14.77
N ALA A 40 25.37 11.66 15.52
CA ALA A 40 26.08 11.35 16.77
C ALA A 40 25.15 10.71 17.81
N ALA A 41 23.93 11.25 17.98
CA ALA A 41 22.93 10.71 18.91
C ALA A 41 22.46 9.29 18.54
N HIS A 42 22.56 8.92 17.27
CA HIS A 42 22.19 7.59 16.76
C HIS A 42 23.38 6.67 16.50
N GLN A 43 24.58 7.01 17.03
CA GLN A 43 25.83 6.24 16.89
C GLN A 43 26.24 6.02 15.42
N LEU A 44 25.96 7.01 14.56
CA LEU A 44 26.37 7.05 13.18
C LEU A 44 27.61 7.92 13.01
N ALA A 45 28.29 7.79 11.85
CA ALA A 45 29.38 8.70 11.51
C ALA A 45 28.82 10.12 11.33
N ALA A 46 29.22 11.06 12.18
CA ALA A 46 28.76 12.46 12.17
C ALA A 46 29.41 13.26 11.03
N ASN A 47 29.21 12.84 9.79
CA ASN A 47 29.81 13.43 8.58
C ASN A 47 29.01 14.62 8.01
N GLY A 48 27.78 14.85 8.49
CA GLY A 48 26.88 15.91 8.02
C GLY A 48 26.25 15.65 6.65
N ILE A 49 26.30 14.41 6.18
CA ILE A 49 25.72 13.97 4.92
C ILE A 49 24.59 12.98 5.23
N ILE A 50 23.43 13.17 4.65
CA ILE A 50 22.32 12.21 4.73
C ILE A 50 22.37 11.33 3.49
N ASP A 51 22.69 10.07 3.64
CA ASP A 51 22.59 9.04 2.63
C ASP A 51 21.25 8.26 2.74
N ASP A 52 21.07 7.20 1.94
CA ASP A 52 19.86 6.38 1.94
C ASP A 52 19.63 5.66 3.28
N ASP A 53 20.70 5.26 3.96
CA ASP A 53 20.62 4.57 5.24
C ASP A 53 20.28 5.55 6.38
N ASP A 54 20.86 6.74 6.38
CA ASP A 54 20.55 7.83 7.29
C ASP A 54 19.11 8.31 7.11
N TRP A 55 18.69 8.52 5.85
CA TRP A 55 17.32 8.88 5.53
C TRP A 55 16.32 7.85 6.06
N THR A 56 16.61 6.58 5.83
CA THR A 56 15.79 5.48 6.33
C THR A 56 15.68 5.48 7.84
N LYS A 57 16.79 5.67 8.55
CA LYS A 57 16.77 5.73 10.02
C LYS A 57 16.01 6.94 10.54
N LEU A 58 16.11 8.08 9.86
CA LEU A 58 15.48 9.32 10.29
C LEU A 58 13.96 9.29 10.08
N PHE A 59 13.50 8.76 8.95
CA PHE A 59 12.08 8.78 8.55
C PHE A 59 11.34 7.47 8.82
N ASN A 60 12.07 6.37 9.01
CA ASN A 60 11.47 5.05 9.07
C ASN A 60 11.43 4.50 10.49
N THR A 61 10.27 4.58 11.12
CA THR A 61 10.00 3.95 12.42
C THR A 61 9.92 2.42 12.35
N SER A 62 9.88 1.85 11.15
CA SER A 62 9.75 0.40 10.92
C SER A 62 11.07 -0.31 10.56
N GLY A 63 12.19 0.42 10.43
CA GLY A 63 13.50 -0.17 10.11
C GLY A 63 13.67 -0.60 8.64
N PHE A 64 12.77 -0.17 7.72
CA PHE A 64 12.85 -0.50 6.29
C PHE A 64 13.42 0.64 5.46
N ASN A 65 14.31 0.34 4.51
CA ASN A 65 14.74 1.31 3.49
C ASN A 65 13.72 1.38 2.36
N LEU A 66 12.68 2.19 2.54
CA LEU A 66 11.58 2.34 1.56
C LEU A 66 11.99 3.12 0.31
N VAL A 67 13.08 3.89 0.38
CA VAL A 67 13.60 4.65 -0.79
C VAL A 67 13.94 3.72 -1.94
N LYS A 68 14.43 2.51 -1.65
CA LYS A 68 14.73 1.48 -2.68
C LYS A 68 13.51 0.96 -3.42
N LEU A 69 12.31 1.25 -2.95
CA LEU A 69 11.06 0.84 -3.60
C LEU A 69 10.57 1.88 -4.62
N LYS A 70 11.08 3.12 -4.56
CA LYS A 70 10.72 4.18 -5.52
C LYS A 70 11.02 3.74 -6.95
N GLY A 71 10.04 3.92 -7.85
CA GLY A 71 10.13 3.49 -9.23
C GLY A 71 9.89 2.00 -9.50
N HIS A 72 9.76 1.18 -8.45
CA HIS A 72 9.44 -0.26 -8.56
C HIS A 72 7.99 -0.58 -8.20
N ILE A 73 7.42 0.17 -7.25
CA ILE A 73 6.02 0.08 -6.85
C ILE A 73 5.43 1.50 -6.74
N PRO A 74 4.09 1.67 -6.79
CA PRO A 74 3.48 3.00 -6.69
C PRO A 74 3.81 3.71 -5.38
N ASP A 75 4.06 5.02 -5.42
CA ASP A 75 4.37 5.83 -4.23
C ASP A 75 3.25 5.76 -3.19
N SER A 76 1.99 5.72 -3.62
CA SER A 76 0.83 5.53 -2.73
C SER A 76 0.86 4.23 -1.93
N VAL A 77 1.53 3.20 -2.42
CA VAL A 77 1.77 1.94 -1.69
C VAL A 77 2.92 2.12 -0.70
N ILE A 78 4.01 2.78 -1.14
CA ILE A 78 5.19 3.04 -0.29
C ILE A 78 4.79 3.82 0.97
N GLU A 79 3.96 4.84 0.82
CA GLU A 79 3.47 5.69 1.91
C GLU A 79 2.68 4.91 2.98
N GLN A 80 2.01 3.83 2.61
CA GLN A 80 1.22 3.01 3.54
C GLN A 80 2.03 1.92 4.25
N ILE A 81 3.26 1.64 3.81
CA ILE A 81 4.07 0.55 4.37
C ILE A 81 4.36 0.75 5.87
N PRO A 82 4.76 1.94 6.37
CA PRO A 82 5.09 2.10 7.79
C PRO A 82 3.92 1.74 8.72
N ASP A 83 2.73 2.24 8.43
CA ASP A 83 1.53 1.99 9.23
C ASP A 83 1.08 0.53 9.12
N THR A 84 1.13 -0.03 7.91
CA THR A 84 0.82 -1.43 7.66
C THR A 84 1.80 -2.34 8.40
N ALA A 85 3.10 -2.08 8.30
CA ALA A 85 4.13 -2.87 8.97
C ALA A 85 3.96 -2.83 10.50
N LYS A 86 3.68 -1.67 11.06
CA LYS A 86 3.40 -1.49 12.49
C LYS A 86 2.14 -2.26 12.91
N LYS A 87 1.04 -2.09 12.17
CA LYS A 87 -0.26 -2.71 12.48
C LYS A 87 -0.19 -4.22 12.45
N PHE A 88 0.52 -4.81 11.50
CA PHE A 88 0.59 -6.26 11.28
C PHE A 88 1.91 -6.90 11.76
N ASN A 89 2.70 -6.16 12.55
CA ASN A 89 3.96 -6.64 13.11
C ASN A 89 4.92 -7.22 12.06
N ILE A 90 5.05 -6.53 10.92
CA ILE A 90 6.03 -6.85 9.89
C ILE A 90 7.36 -6.22 10.31
N THR A 91 8.26 -7.00 10.91
CA THR A 91 9.44 -6.50 11.64
C THR A 91 10.76 -6.64 10.90
N ASN A 92 10.79 -7.32 9.75
CA ASN A 92 12.01 -7.51 8.99
C ASN A 92 11.78 -7.42 7.47
N VAL A 93 12.87 -7.16 6.74
CA VAL A 93 12.87 -6.96 5.30
C VAL A 93 12.31 -8.16 4.53
N LEU A 94 12.64 -9.37 4.96
CA LEU A 94 12.21 -10.59 4.27
C LEU A 94 10.68 -10.74 4.32
N ARG A 95 10.06 -10.52 5.50
CA ARG A 95 8.60 -10.55 5.64
C ARG A 95 7.93 -9.47 4.80
N LEU A 96 8.48 -8.24 4.81
CA LEU A 96 7.97 -7.16 3.99
C LEU A 96 8.07 -7.49 2.49
N SER A 97 9.20 -8.02 2.04
CA SER A 97 9.40 -8.39 0.63
C SER A 97 8.41 -9.46 0.18
N HIS A 98 8.18 -10.50 0.97
CA HIS A 98 7.17 -11.51 0.67
C HIS A 98 5.75 -10.95 0.64
N PHE A 99 5.42 -10.09 1.61
CA PHE A 99 4.11 -9.42 1.64
C PHE A 99 3.89 -8.56 0.38
N LEU A 100 4.86 -7.71 0.03
CA LEU A 100 4.76 -6.86 -1.17
C LEU A 100 4.76 -7.68 -2.47
N ALA A 101 5.54 -8.74 -2.56
CA ALA A 101 5.55 -9.63 -3.72
C ALA A 101 4.19 -10.32 -3.93
N GLN A 102 3.55 -10.79 -2.85
CA GLN A 102 2.22 -11.36 -2.93
C GLN A 102 1.18 -10.31 -3.33
N CYS A 103 1.22 -9.12 -2.72
CA CYS A 103 0.34 -8.02 -3.11
C CYS A 103 0.49 -7.66 -4.60
N ALA A 104 1.73 -7.58 -5.10
CA ALA A 104 2.00 -7.29 -6.50
C ALA A 104 1.47 -8.38 -7.43
N HIS A 105 1.69 -9.66 -7.08
CA HIS A 105 1.23 -10.80 -7.86
C HIS A 105 -0.30 -10.82 -8.00
N GLU A 106 -1.02 -10.73 -6.89
CA GLU A 106 -2.49 -10.81 -6.85
C GLU A 106 -3.19 -9.60 -7.48
N SER A 107 -2.54 -8.44 -7.47
CA SER A 107 -3.12 -7.19 -7.95
C SER A 107 -2.66 -6.76 -9.35
N GLY A 108 -1.94 -7.61 -10.08
CA GLY A 108 -1.36 -7.21 -11.36
C GLY A 108 -0.41 -6.00 -11.19
N ASN A 109 0.56 -6.15 -10.30
CA ASN A 109 1.53 -5.12 -9.94
C ASN A 109 0.89 -3.83 -9.36
N PHE A 110 0.04 -4.02 -8.34
CA PHE A 110 -0.67 -2.95 -7.62
C PHE A 110 -1.68 -2.15 -8.47
N SER A 111 -2.08 -2.67 -9.63
CA SER A 111 -3.01 -1.97 -10.54
C SER A 111 -4.48 -2.26 -10.25
N VAL A 112 -4.80 -3.37 -9.59
CA VAL A 112 -6.17 -3.80 -9.29
C VAL A 112 -6.38 -3.86 -7.77
N VAL A 113 -7.33 -3.05 -7.27
CA VAL A 113 -7.69 -3.00 -5.84
C VAL A 113 -9.13 -3.42 -5.57
N LYS A 114 -9.87 -3.76 -6.63
CA LYS A 114 -11.26 -4.21 -6.54
C LYS A 114 -11.56 -5.20 -7.65
N GLU A 115 -12.25 -6.27 -7.30
CA GLU A 115 -12.73 -7.26 -8.24
C GLU A 115 -13.64 -6.62 -9.33
N ASN A 116 -13.39 -6.96 -10.58
CA ASN A 116 -14.25 -6.55 -11.68
C ASN A 116 -15.40 -7.53 -11.84
N LEU A 117 -16.59 -7.13 -11.44
CA LEU A 117 -17.82 -7.91 -11.53
C LEU A 117 -18.73 -7.46 -12.68
N ASN A 118 -18.23 -6.64 -13.61
CA ASN A 118 -19.00 -6.22 -14.78
C ASN A 118 -18.97 -7.28 -15.88
N TYR A 119 -19.76 -8.34 -15.70
CA TYR A 119 -19.85 -9.45 -16.65
C TYR A 119 -21.06 -9.34 -17.57
N SER A 120 -20.87 -9.72 -18.84
CA SER A 120 -21.98 -10.00 -19.75
C SER A 120 -22.73 -11.26 -19.34
N SER A 121 -23.91 -11.48 -19.91
CA SER A 121 -24.71 -12.70 -19.73
C SER A 121 -23.88 -13.98 -19.98
N ASP A 122 -23.16 -14.02 -21.10
CA ASP A 122 -22.29 -15.16 -21.44
C ASP A 122 -21.10 -15.30 -20.50
N GLY A 123 -20.52 -14.16 -20.06
CA GLY A 123 -19.47 -14.13 -19.07
C GLY A 123 -19.90 -14.74 -17.73
N LEU A 124 -21.10 -14.42 -17.27
CA LEU A 124 -21.68 -15.00 -16.04
C LEU A 124 -21.86 -16.51 -16.16
N LYS A 125 -22.35 -17.01 -17.30
CA LYS A 125 -22.46 -18.44 -17.53
C LYS A 125 -21.12 -19.14 -17.50
N LYS A 126 -20.11 -18.54 -18.12
CA LYS A 126 -18.77 -19.12 -18.22
C LYS A 126 -18.05 -19.16 -16.87
N ILE A 127 -18.11 -18.07 -16.09
CA ILE A 127 -17.33 -17.90 -14.86
C ILE A 127 -18.10 -18.38 -13.62
N PHE A 128 -19.38 -18.06 -13.55
CA PHE A 128 -20.23 -18.31 -12.38
C PHE A 128 -21.43 -19.21 -12.71
N GLY A 129 -21.35 -20.08 -13.72
CA GLY A 129 -22.45 -20.85 -14.25
C GLY A 129 -23.28 -21.64 -13.23
N LYS A 130 -22.63 -22.13 -12.14
CA LYS A 130 -23.34 -22.82 -11.06
C LYS A 130 -24.32 -21.94 -10.27
N TYR A 131 -24.13 -20.62 -10.27
CA TYR A 131 -25.00 -19.66 -9.61
C TYR A 131 -26.10 -19.12 -10.53
N PHE A 132 -25.99 -19.33 -11.85
CA PHE A 132 -26.89 -18.79 -12.86
C PHE A 132 -27.50 -19.90 -13.73
N PRO A 133 -28.36 -20.76 -13.15
CA PRO A 133 -29.01 -21.81 -13.91
C PRO A 133 -30.03 -21.23 -14.94
N GLY A 134 -30.21 -21.92 -16.06
CA GLY A 134 -31.16 -21.51 -17.08
C GLY A 134 -30.75 -20.19 -17.74
N ARG A 135 -31.67 -19.19 -17.70
CA ARG A 135 -31.50 -17.85 -18.27
C ARG A 135 -31.37 -16.75 -17.20
N LEU A 136 -31.15 -17.12 -15.94
CA LEU A 136 -31.03 -16.19 -14.81
C LEU A 136 -29.94 -15.11 -15.04
N ASN A 137 -28.83 -15.50 -15.66
CA ASN A 137 -27.73 -14.64 -16.01
C ASN A 137 -28.12 -13.38 -16.81
N GLU A 138 -29.22 -13.44 -17.60
CA GLU A 138 -29.67 -12.30 -18.41
C GLU A 138 -30.14 -11.13 -17.54
N SER A 139 -30.77 -11.39 -16.41
CA SER A 139 -31.26 -10.36 -15.47
C SER A 139 -30.20 -9.77 -14.56
N TYR A 140 -29.01 -10.37 -14.51
CA TYR A 140 -27.86 -9.93 -13.70
C TYR A 140 -26.76 -9.28 -14.54
N ALA A 141 -26.74 -9.52 -15.85
CA ALA A 141 -25.69 -9.01 -16.74
C ALA A 141 -25.47 -7.50 -16.55
N HIS A 142 -24.20 -7.10 -16.57
CA HIS A 142 -23.75 -5.72 -16.43
C HIS A 142 -24.19 -5.01 -15.13
N ASN A 143 -24.54 -5.77 -14.09
CA ASN A 143 -24.87 -5.24 -12.77
C ASN A 143 -23.94 -5.82 -11.70
N PRO A 144 -22.77 -5.21 -11.45
CA PRO A 144 -21.79 -5.71 -10.49
C PRO A 144 -22.34 -5.93 -9.07
N GLU A 145 -23.23 -5.07 -8.62
CA GLU A 145 -23.81 -5.16 -7.29
C GLU A 145 -24.72 -6.38 -7.17
N LYS A 146 -25.64 -6.57 -8.12
CA LYS A 146 -26.49 -7.75 -8.15
C LYS A 146 -25.69 -9.03 -8.27
N ILE A 147 -24.68 -9.05 -9.16
CA ILE A 147 -23.82 -10.21 -9.37
C ILE A 147 -23.12 -10.59 -8.07
N ALA A 148 -22.46 -9.62 -7.40
CA ALA A 148 -21.77 -9.87 -6.14
C ALA A 148 -22.71 -10.39 -5.05
N ASN A 149 -23.87 -9.75 -4.87
CA ASN A 149 -24.84 -10.14 -3.85
C ASN A 149 -25.39 -11.56 -4.09
N HIS A 150 -25.59 -11.94 -5.34
CA HIS A 150 -26.04 -13.28 -5.71
C HIS A 150 -24.93 -14.33 -5.52
N VAL A 151 -23.72 -14.06 -6.00
CA VAL A 151 -22.61 -15.02 -5.98
C VAL A 151 -22.05 -15.23 -4.57
N TYR A 152 -21.97 -14.16 -3.78
CA TYR A 152 -21.34 -14.17 -2.46
C TYR A 152 -22.33 -14.14 -1.28
N GLY A 153 -23.62 -13.96 -1.55
CA GLY A 153 -24.66 -14.00 -0.50
C GLY A 153 -24.74 -15.37 0.19
N GLY A 154 -24.95 -15.36 1.49
CA GLY A 154 -25.05 -16.55 2.33
C GLY A 154 -23.73 -17.35 2.48
N ARG A 155 -22.58 -16.75 2.17
CA ARG A 155 -21.26 -17.40 2.18
C ARG A 155 -20.23 -16.50 2.87
N MET A 156 -19.17 -17.09 3.44
CA MET A 156 -18.03 -16.37 4.03
C MET A 156 -18.47 -15.27 5.02
N GLY A 157 -19.44 -15.58 5.88
CA GLY A 157 -20.02 -14.66 6.85
C GLY A 157 -20.98 -13.59 6.27
N ASN A 158 -21.19 -13.54 4.97
CA ASN A 158 -22.16 -12.63 4.36
C ASN A 158 -23.60 -13.06 4.67
N GLY A 159 -24.48 -12.09 4.87
CA GLY A 159 -25.92 -12.30 4.87
C GLY A 159 -26.43 -12.78 3.51
N ASN A 160 -27.74 -12.98 3.38
CA ASN A 160 -28.36 -13.38 2.11
C ASN A 160 -28.18 -12.31 1.02
N GLU A 161 -28.62 -12.61 -0.22
CA GLU A 161 -28.51 -11.71 -1.36
C GLU A 161 -29.08 -10.30 -1.08
N ALA A 162 -30.20 -10.22 -0.36
CA ALA A 162 -30.87 -8.97 -0.04
C ALA A 162 -30.12 -8.12 0.99
N SER A 163 -29.15 -8.68 1.73
CA SER A 163 -28.34 -7.95 2.71
C SER A 163 -27.38 -6.92 2.10
N GLY A 164 -27.01 -7.09 0.85
CA GLY A 164 -25.99 -6.28 0.18
C GLY A 164 -24.54 -6.64 0.60
N ASP A 165 -24.36 -7.60 1.51
CA ASP A 165 -23.04 -7.98 2.03
C ASP A 165 -22.14 -8.54 0.93
N GLY A 166 -22.68 -9.25 -0.06
CA GLY A 166 -21.91 -9.80 -1.17
C GLY A 166 -21.15 -8.72 -1.95
N TYR A 167 -21.77 -7.59 -2.25
CA TYR A 167 -21.10 -6.47 -2.90
C TYR A 167 -20.23 -5.65 -1.93
N LYS A 168 -20.69 -5.47 -0.71
CA LYS A 168 -19.94 -4.75 0.32
C LYS A 168 -18.60 -5.40 0.60
N TYR A 169 -18.54 -6.73 0.63
CA TYR A 169 -17.37 -7.53 0.95
C TYR A 169 -16.86 -8.36 -0.25
N CYS A 170 -17.13 -7.93 -1.50
CA CYS A 170 -16.50 -8.51 -2.69
C CYS A 170 -14.99 -8.26 -2.68
N GLY A 171 -14.23 -8.99 -3.49
CA GLY A 171 -12.77 -8.94 -3.55
C GLY A 171 -12.21 -7.52 -3.57
N ARG A 172 -11.45 -7.16 -2.54
CA ARG A 172 -10.86 -5.83 -2.35
C ARG A 172 -9.44 -5.90 -1.81
N GLY A 173 -8.73 -4.77 -1.99
CA GLY A 173 -7.32 -4.66 -1.63
C GLY A 173 -6.40 -5.42 -2.58
N TYR A 174 -5.11 -5.34 -2.36
CA TYR A 174 -4.11 -5.95 -3.25
C TYR A 174 -4.07 -7.48 -3.19
N ILE A 175 -4.61 -8.10 -2.16
CA ILE A 175 -4.72 -9.57 -2.04
C ILE A 175 -6.14 -10.09 -2.24
N GLN A 176 -7.06 -9.23 -2.71
CA GLN A 176 -8.42 -9.56 -3.11
C GLN A 176 -9.20 -10.38 -2.05
N LEU A 177 -9.11 -9.99 -0.78
CA LEU A 177 -9.89 -10.61 0.29
C LEU A 177 -11.38 -10.46 0.02
N THR A 178 -12.12 -11.57 0.15
CA THR A 178 -13.56 -11.65 -0.14
C THR A 178 -14.29 -12.25 1.06
N GLY A 179 -15.44 -11.66 1.41
CA GLY A 179 -16.29 -12.12 2.50
C GLY A 179 -16.15 -11.31 3.78
N LYS A 180 -17.19 -11.34 4.61
CA LYS A 180 -17.28 -10.57 5.84
C LYS A 180 -16.37 -11.11 6.96
N ASP A 181 -16.05 -12.41 6.89
CA ASP A 181 -15.20 -13.09 7.89
C ASP A 181 -13.70 -12.90 7.64
N ASN A 182 -13.30 -12.24 6.54
CA ASN A 182 -11.90 -12.07 6.12
C ASN A 182 -11.37 -10.64 6.32
#